data_0877dfda2070fbc005cae9e1589449de
#
_entry.id   0877dfda2070fbc005cae9e1589449de
#
_cell.length_a   1.000
_cell.length_b   1.000
_cell.length_c   1.000
_cell.angle_alpha   90.00
_cell.angle_beta   90.00
_cell.angle_gamma   90.00
#
_symmetry.space_group_name_H-M   'P 1'
#
loop_
_entity.id
_entity.type
_entity.pdbx_description
1 polymer ?
#
loop_
_entity_poly.entity_id
_entity_poly.type
_entity_poly.pdbx_seq_one_letter_code
_entity_poly.pdbx_strand_id
1 'polypeptide(L)'
;MTSDEALTPKLVLLPGLDGTGKLFAEFLKALDLGVSANVAPYPPDVPLGYDELEPLVREALPTRGHFVLLGESFSGPLAIRIAANPPPALVGLILCVTFASNPFPHLGWARWLAPLLPLKSMPRWLRAPLMWGSASPSKAPRQSERAMAGVDAAVIRRRIAALLSVDETAALAQISVPTLVLCATRDRVVSKTATMRFIRGIPQAQRVDVDGPHLLLKTRPQECAAAVLGFIRAIGSPG
;
A
#
# COMPACT_ATOMS: atom_id res chain seq x y z
N MET A 1 -26.55 -18.25 5.43
CA MET A 1 -25.28 -17.70 5.94
C MET A 1 -24.72 -18.73 6.88
N THR A 2 -23.74 -19.48 6.43
CA THR A 2 -23.08 -20.51 7.24
C THR A 2 -22.20 -19.82 8.28
N SER A 3 -22.07 -20.41 9.46
CA SER A 3 -21.30 -19.89 10.60
C SER A 3 -19.82 -19.56 10.29
N ASP A 4 -19.28 -20.06 9.20
CA ASP A 4 -17.91 -19.84 8.74
C ASP A 4 -17.69 -18.46 8.04
N GLU A 5 -18.72 -17.88 7.43
CA GLU A 5 -18.61 -16.53 6.81
C GLU A 5 -18.45 -15.41 7.85
N ALA A 6 -18.82 -15.63 9.10
CA ALA A 6 -18.71 -14.67 10.18
C ALA A 6 -17.29 -14.61 10.80
N LEU A 7 -16.41 -15.58 10.54
CA LEU A 7 -15.11 -15.74 11.18
C LEU A 7 -13.93 -15.22 10.33
N THR A 8 -14.07 -15.14 9.01
CA THR A 8 -12.98 -14.68 8.14
C THR A 8 -12.91 -13.13 8.13
N PRO A 9 -11.78 -12.52 8.54
CA PRO A 9 -11.63 -11.07 8.51
C PRO A 9 -11.76 -10.52 7.09
N LYS A 10 -12.40 -9.35 6.94
CA LYS A 10 -12.42 -8.62 5.66
C LYS A 10 -11.03 -8.06 5.35
N LEU A 11 -10.68 -7.96 4.08
CA LEU A 11 -9.46 -7.27 3.66
C LEU A 11 -9.80 -5.84 3.21
N VAL A 12 -9.21 -4.83 3.85
CA VAL A 12 -9.33 -3.43 3.43
C VAL A 12 -8.02 -3.01 2.77
N LEU A 13 -8.10 -2.53 1.52
CA LEU A 13 -6.93 -2.15 0.73
C LEU A 13 -6.83 -0.63 0.61
N LEU A 14 -5.68 -0.10 1.00
CA LEU A 14 -5.31 1.30 0.81
C LEU A 14 -4.41 1.40 -0.42
N PRO A 15 -4.82 2.19 -1.45
CA PRO A 15 -4.13 2.23 -2.73
C PRO A 15 -2.82 3.00 -2.69
N GLY A 16 -1.96 2.78 -3.70
CA GLY A 16 -0.73 3.52 -3.90
C GLY A 16 -0.95 5.00 -4.22
N LEU A 17 0.05 5.64 -4.82
CA LEU A 17 0.09 7.10 -5.07
C LEU A 17 -1.09 7.61 -5.91
N ASP A 18 -1.63 6.79 -6.83
CA ASP A 18 -2.81 7.15 -7.63
C ASP A 18 -4.09 7.30 -6.78
N GLY A 19 -4.19 6.59 -5.67
CA GLY A 19 -5.31 6.64 -4.74
C GLY A 19 -6.61 6.03 -5.25
N THR A 20 -6.65 5.51 -6.49
CA THR A 20 -7.90 5.06 -7.11
C THR A 20 -8.25 3.60 -6.82
N GLY A 21 -7.26 2.80 -6.46
CA GLY A 21 -7.40 1.34 -6.30
C GLY A 21 -7.61 0.56 -7.60
N LYS A 22 -7.64 1.22 -8.76
CA LYS A 22 -7.82 0.55 -10.07
C LYS A 22 -6.69 -0.45 -10.38
N LEU A 23 -5.53 -0.27 -9.78
CA LEU A 23 -4.39 -1.17 -9.97
C LEU A 23 -4.53 -2.50 -9.22
N PHE A 24 -5.46 -2.61 -8.28
CA PHE A 24 -5.75 -3.84 -7.55
C PHE A 24 -6.59 -4.86 -8.33
N ALA A 25 -7.13 -4.51 -9.51
CA ALA A 25 -8.09 -5.35 -10.23
C ALA A 25 -7.62 -6.80 -10.45
N GLU A 26 -6.37 -7.02 -10.82
CA GLU A 26 -5.82 -8.37 -11.02
C GLU A 26 -5.58 -9.11 -9.69
N PHE A 27 -5.16 -8.39 -8.67
CA PHE A 27 -4.98 -8.93 -7.32
C PHE A 27 -6.34 -9.32 -6.69
N LEU A 28 -7.36 -8.48 -6.82
CA LEU A 28 -8.72 -8.78 -6.36
C LEU A 28 -9.30 -10.03 -7.05
N LYS A 29 -9.04 -10.20 -8.35
CA LYS A 29 -9.42 -11.44 -9.06
C LYS A 29 -8.65 -12.65 -8.54
N ALA A 30 -7.37 -12.50 -8.19
CA ALA A 30 -6.55 -13.59 -7.68
C ALA A 30 -6.90 -13.99 -6.22
N LEU A 31 -7.48 -13.08 -5.43
CA LEU A 31 -8.02 -13.42 -4.11
C LEU A 31 -9.23 -14.34 -4.21
N ASP A 32 -9.93 -14.29 -5.35
CA ASP A 32 -11.13 -15.06 -5.63
C ASP A 32 -12.14 -15.01 -4.46
N LEU A 33 -12.95 -16.07 -4.27
CA LEU A 33 -13.96 -16.13 -3.21
C LEU A 33 -13.38 -16.37 -1.79
N GLY A 34 -12.04 -16.36 -1.63
CA GLY A 34 -11.40 -16.72 -0.37
C GLY A 34 -11.51 -15.67 0.75
N VAL A 35 -11.76 -14.40 0.41
CA VAL A 35 -11.90 -13.32 1.39
C VAL A 35 -12.69 -12.15 0.80
N SER A 36 -13.55 -11.54 1.62
CA SER A 36 -14.23 -10.28 1.23
C SER A 36 -13.22 -9.13 1.25
N ALA A 37 -13.03 -8.46 0.12
CA ALA A 37 -12.04 -7.39 -0.03
C ALA A 37 -12.69 -6.09 -0.47
N ASN A 38 -12.38 -4.99 0.22
CA ASN A 38 -12.84 -3.64 -0.09
C ASN A 38 -11.67 -2.71 -0.30
N VAL A 39 -11.74 -1.86 -1.30
CA VAL A 39 -10.78 -0.76 -1.50
C VAL A 39 -11.32 0.49 -0.84
N ALA A 40 -10.46 1.21 -0.10
CA ALA A 40 -10.74 2.55 0.40
C ALA A 40 -10.03 3.58 -0.51
N PRO A 41 -10.68 4.09 -1.57
CA PRO A 41 -10.06 5.02 -2.50
C PRO A 41 -9.94 6.41 -1.88
N TYR A 42 -8.99 7.18 -2.39
CA TYR A 42 -8.80 8.58 -1.99
C TYR A 42 -9.42 9.53 -3.02
N PRO A 43 -9.89 10.73 -2.61
CA PRO A 43 -10.40 11.73 -3.52
C PRO A 43 -9.40 12.03 -4.65
N PRO A 44 -9.83 11.98 -5.94
CA PRO A 44 -8.94 12.18 -7.07
C PRO A 44 -8.70 13.67 -7.39
N ASP A 45 -9.49 14.55 -6.82
CA ASP A 45 -9.60 15.99 -7.09
C ASP A 45 -9.27 16.89 -5.90
N VAL A 46 -9.11 16.31 -4.70
CA VAL A 46 -8.76 17.05 -3.48
C VAL A 46 -7.30 16.73 -3.07
N PRO A 47 -6.41 17.73 -3.01
CA PRO A 47 -4.98 17.53 -2.73
C PRO A 47 -4.71 17.29 -1.23
N LEU A 48 -4.85 16.06 -0.77
CA LEU A 48 -4.66 15.61 0.61
C LEU A 48 -3.30 14.93 0.81
N GLY A 49 -2.67 15.18 1.95
CA GLY A 49 -1.53 14.45 2.48
C GLY A 49 -1.96 13.40 3.51
N TYR A 50 -1.00 12.86 4.29
CA TYR A 50 -1.29 11.80 5.26
C TYR A 50 -2.20 12.27 6.41
N ASP A 51 -2.02 13.49 6.88
CA ASP A 51 -2.76 14.01 8.02
C ASP A 51 -4.25 14.22 7.69
N GLU A 52 -4.54 14.61 6.44
CA GLU A 52 -5.89 14.78 5.96
C GLU A 52 -6.52 13.46 5.48
N LEU A 53 -5.71 12.51 4.98
CA LEU A 53 -6.20 11.21 4.53
C LEU A 53 -6.53 10.27 5.69
N GLU A 54 -5.81 10.34 6.82
CA GLU A 54 -6.01 9.43 7.94
C GLU A 54 -7.45 9.46 8.48
N PRO A 55 -8.05 10.61 8.83
CA PRO A 55 -9.44 10.64 9.31
C PRO A 55 -10.42 10.09 8.28
N LEU A 56 -10.25 10.40 6.99
CA LEU A 56 -11.11 9.87 5.91
C LEU A 56 -11.03 8.35 5.81
N VAL A 57 -9.83 7.80 5.90
CA VAL A 57 -9.65 6.34 5.87
C VAL A 57 -10.26 5.71 7.12
N ARG A 58 -10.01 6.26 8.31
CA ARG A 58 -10.59 5.73 9.57
C ARG A 58 -12.12 5.69 9.51
N GLU A 59 -12.76 6.69 8.95
CA GLU A 59 -14.22 6.74 8.75
C GLU A 59 -14.71 5.64 7.79
N ALA A 60 -13.91 5.29 6.78
CA ALA A 60 -14.23 4.24 5.79
C ALA A 60 -13.94 2.81 6.29
N LEU A 61 -13.27 2.63 7.46
CA LEU A 61 -12.97 1.31 8.00
C LEU A 61 -14.24 0.60 8.51
N PRO A 62 -14.28 -0.74 8.46
CA PRO A 62 -15.38 -1.51 9.01
C PRO A 62 -15.57 -1.24 10.51
N THR A 63 -16.79 -0.92 10.90
CA THR A 63 -17.19 -0.75 12.31
C THR A 63 -17.74 -2.04 12.94
N ARG A 64 -18.00 -3.07 12.10
CA ARG A 64 -18.49 -4.38 12.53
C ARG A 64 -17.67 -5.51 11.89
N GLY A 65 -17.45 -6.56 12.65
CA GLY A 65 -16.61 -7.69 12.25
C GLY A 65 -15.13 -7.33 12.29
N HIS A 66 -14.28 -8.31 12.02
CA HIS A 66 -12.83 -8.13 12.00
C HIS A 66 -12.35 -7.76 10.59
N PHE A 67 -11.24 -7.04 10.51
CA PHE A 67 -10.60 -6.77 9.23
C PHE A 67 -9.07 -6.77 9.33
N VAL A 68 -8.45 -7.05 8.19
CA VAL A 68 -7.01 -6.90 7.95
C VAL A 68 -6.82 -5.68 7.05
N LEU A 69 -5.89 -4.80 7.39
CA LEU A 69 -5.58 -3.60 6.64
C LEU A 69 -4.34 -3.83 5.76
N LEU A 70 -4.46 -3.58 4.45
CA LEU A 70 -3.35 -3.64 3.53
C LEU A 70 -3.00 -2.22 3.05
N GLY A 71 -1.76 -1.78 3.30
CA GLY A 71 -1.22 -0.52 2.76
C GLY A 71 -0.21 -0.80 1.65
N GLU A 72 -0.50 -0.35 0.41
CA GLU A 72 0.42 -0.47 -0.72
C GLU A 72 1.21 0.82 -0.91
N SER A 73 2.54 0.72 -1.01
CA SER A 73 3.42 1.80 -1.42
C SER A 73 3.18 3.11 -0.62
N PHE A 74 2.63 4.14 -1.26
CA PHE A 74 2.27 5.42 -0.63
C PHE A 74 1.44 5.25 0.64
N SER A 75 0.56 4.25 0.71
CA SER A 75 -0.35 4.05 1.83
C SER A 75 0.25 3.31 3.03
N GLY A 76 1.49 2.84 2.95
CA GLY A 76 2.14 2.18 4.08
C GLY A 76 2.25 3.04 5.33
N PRO A 77 2.75 4.29 5.26
CA PRO A 77 2.77 5.19 6.41
C PRO A 77 1.40 5.39 7.04
N LEU A 78 0.36 5.52 6.22
CA LEU A 78 -1.02 5.65 6.70
C LEU A 78 -1.52 4.38 7.40
N ALA A 79 -1.22 3.21 6.83
CA ALA A 79 -1.55 1.92 7.45
C ALA A 79 -0.79 1.71 8.77
N ILE A 80 0.47 2.16 8.86
CA ILE A 80 1.29 2.15 10.07
C ILE A 80 0.64 3.04 11.16
N ARG A 81 0.25 4.27 10.84
CA ARG A 81 -0.45 5.18 11.79
C ARG A 81 -1.72 4.54 12.34
N ILE A 82 -2.53 3.94 11.45
CA ILE A 82 -3.78 3.28 11.85
C ILE A 82 -3.49 2.07 12.75
N ALA A 83 -2.47 1.27 12.43
CA ALA A 83 -2.12 0.08 13.20
C ALA A 83 -1.40 0.40 14.53
N ALA A 84 -0.73 1.55 14.63
CA ALA A 84 -0.14 2.03 15.89
C ALA A 84 -1.21 2.50 16.90
N ASN A 85 -2.36 2.98 16.41
CA ASN A 85 -3.55 3.30 17.22
C ASN A 85 -4.75 2.57 16.60
N PRO A 86 -4.82 1.23 16.79
CA PRO A 86 -5.74 0.39 16.04
C PRO A 86 -7.18 0.55 16.53
N PRO A 87 -8.16 0.62 15.58
CA PRO A 87 -9.55 0.40 15.97
C PRO A 87 -9.74 -1.05 16.44
N PRO A 88 -10.68 -1.34 17.35
CA PRO A 88 -10.86 -2.68 17.95
C PRO A 88 -11.09 -3.81 16.93
N ALA A 89 -11.59 -3.48 15.76
CA ALA A 89 -11.87 -4.43 14.68
C ALA A 89 -10.65 -4.81 13.83
N LEU A 90 -9.51 -4.10 13.96
CA LEU A 90 -8.28 -4.39 13.23
C LEU A 90 -7.57 -5.59 13.87
N VAL A 91 -7.44 -6.69 13.12
CA VAL A 91 -6.81 -7.94 13.60
C VAL A 91 -5.51 -8.29 12.88
N GLY A 92 -5.12 -7.54 11.85
CA GLY A 92 -3.86 -7.76 11.14
C GLY A 92 -3.50 -6.62 10.20
N LEU A 93 -2.21 -6.49 9.92
CA LEU A 93 -1.64 -5.48 9.04
C LEU A 93 -0.84 -6.13 7.91
N ILE A 94 -1.00 -5.64 6.68
CA ILE A 94 -0.18 -6.04 5.54
C ILE A 94 0.46 -4.79 4.95
N LEU A 95 1.78 -4.78 4.87
CA LEU A 95 2.58 -3.71 4.29
C LEU A 95 3.20 -4.22 2.99
N CYS A 96 2.76 -3.68 1.86
CA CYS A 96 3.16 -4.16 0.54
C CYS A 96 3.99 -3.10 -0.20
N VAL A 97 5.23 -3.45 -0.58
CA VAL A 97 6.19 -2.62 -1.33
C VAL A 97 6.24 -1.17 -0.83
N THR A 98 6.35 -0.99 0.47
CA THR A 98 6.17 0.30 1.15
C THR A 98 7.34 0.67 2.07
N PHE A 99 7.18 1.75 2.81
CA PHE A 99 8.17 2.38 3.67
C PHE A 99 7.49 2.98 4.91
N ALA A 100 8.26 3.19 5.98
CA ALA A 100 7.79 3.93 7.17
C ALA A 100 8.23 5.40 7.15
N SER A 101 9.33 5.72 6.47
CA SER A 101 9.86 7.08 6.32
C SER A 101 10.21 7.36 4.87
N ASN A 102 10.46 8.62 4.55
CA ASN A 102 10.83 9.06 3.20
C ASN A 102 11.79 8.05 2.53
N PRO A 103 11.37 7.36 1.45
CA PRO A 103 12.20 6.37 0.77
C PRO A 103 13.37 6.99 0.00
N PHE A 104 13.38 8.32 -0.15
CA PHE A 104 14.41 9.10 -0.83
C PHE A 104 14.99 10.17 0.12
N PRO A 105 15.72 9.80 1.19
CA PRO A 105 16.13 10.73 2.24
C PRO A 105 16.94 11.92 1.70
N HIS A 106 17.72 11.72 0.63
CA HIS A 106 18.51 12.78 -0.02
C HIS A 106 17.63 13.79 -0.79
N LEU A 107 16.37 13.46 -1.06
CA LEU A 107 15.42 14.31 -1.76
C LEU A 107 14.39 14.95 -0.81
N GLY A 108 14.54 14.85 0.50
CA GLY A 108 13.61 15.45 1.46
C GLY A 108 13.39 16.95 1.26
N TRP A 109 14.44 17.68 0.85
CA TRP A 109 14.36 19.11 0.49
C TRP A 109 13.47 19.37 -0.75
N ALA A 110 13.36 18.39 -1.66
CA ALA A 110 12.57 18.52 -2.87
C ALA A 110 11.05 18.56 -2.63
N ARG A 111 10.60 18.30 -1.39
CA ARG A 111 9.18 18.47 -1.03
C ARG A 111 8.65 19.88 -1.34
N TRP A 112 9.49 20.89 -1.19
CA TRP A 112 9.15 22.28 -1.50
C TRP A 112 9.01 22.55 -3.00
N LEU A 113 9.67 21.75 -3.84
CA LEU A 113 9.57 21.80 -5.29
C LEU A 113 8.46 20.91 -5.86
N ALA A 114 7.87 20.04 -5.05
CA ALA A 114 6.81 19.14 -5.49
C ALA A 114 5.63 19.87 -6.18
N PRO A 115 5.18 21.07 -5.73
CA PRO A 115 4.14 21.83 -6.42
C PRO A 115 4.50 22.23 -7.86
N LEU A 116 5.79 22.35 -8.17
CA LEU A 116 6.32 22.77 -9.47
C LEU A 116 6.62 21.58 -10.41
N LEU A 117 6.48 20.34 -9.93
CA LEU A 117 6.80 19.16 -10.75
C LEU A 117 5.94 19.10 -12.01
N PRO A 118 6.57 18.99 -13.20
CA PRO A 118 5.88 18.92 -14.48
C PRO A 118 5.36 17.50 -14.75
N LEU A 119 4.46 16.98 -13.89
CA LEU A 119 4.00 15.59 -13.91
C LEU A 119 3.39 15.16 -15.25
N LYS A 120 2.70 16.09 -15.95
CA LYS A 120 2.09 15.80 -17.26
C LYS A 120 3.13 15.62 -18.37
N SER A 121 4.29 16.26 -18.25
CA SER A 121 5.36 16.20 -19.26
C SER A 121 6.50 15.26 -18.90
N MET A 122 6.44 14.57 -17.76
CA MET A 122 7.45 13.57 -17.41
C MET A 122 7.43 12.39 -18.41
N PRO A 123 8.53 12.14 -19.15
CA PRO A 123 8.56 11.10 -20.17
C PRO A 123 8.29 9.70 -19.61
N ARG A 124 7.54 8.90 -20.36
CA ARG A 124 7.20 7.51 -20.00
C ARG A 124 8.44 6.66 -19.76
N TRP A 125 9.50 6.86 -20.55
CA TRP A 125 10.75 6.11 -20.43
C TRP A 125 11.45 6.33 -19.07
N LEU A 126 11.19 7.45 -18.39
CA LEU A 126 11.77 7.74 -17.08
C LEU A 126 10.98 7.05 -15.94
N ARG A 127 9.65 7.05 -16.00
CA ARG A 127 8.80 6.51 -14.92
C ARG A 127 8.46 5.03 -15.06
N ALA A 128 8.33 4.52 -16.29
CA ALA A 128 7.96 3.12 -16.52
C ALA A 128 8.97 2.11 -15.95
N PRO A 129 10.29 2.24 -16.14
CA PRO A 129 11.26 1.31 -15.58
C PRO A 129 11.30 1.28 -14.05
N LEU A 130 10.99 2.39 -13.39
CA LEU A 130 10.90 2.46 -11.93
C LEU A 130 9.77 1.56 -11.40
N MET A 131 8.58 1.71 -11.99
CA MET A 131 7.36 1.06 -11.51
C MET A 131 7.23 -0.40 -11.97
N TRP A 132 7.65 -0.70 -13.21
CA TRP A 132 7.43 -1.97 -13.88
C TRP A 132 8.67 -2.84 -14.02
N GLY A 133 9.86 -2.31 -13.78
CA GLY A 133 11.13 -3.00 -14.04
C GLY A 133 11.37 -3.25 -15.53
N SER A 134 12.30 -4.18 -15.84
CA SER A 134 12.69 -4.53 -17.22
C SER A 134 11.65 -5.41 -17.95
N ALA A 135 10.79 -6.10 -17.20
CA ALA A 135 9.77 -7.02 -17.75
C ALA A 135 8.41 -6.32 -17.92
N SER A 136 8.40 -5.11 -18.50
CA SER A 136 7.15 -4.36 -18.72
C SER A 136 6.36 -4.99 -19.88
N PRO A 137 5.20 -5.63 -19.65
CA PRO A 137 4.30 -6.02 -20.73
C PRO A 137 3.84 -4.77 -21.48
N SER A 138 3.71 -4.83 -22.79
CA SER A 138 3.34 -3.68 -23.64
C SER A 138 2.03 -2.98 -23.22
N LYS A 139 1.13 -3.70 -22.54
CA LYS A 139 -0.16 -3.18 -22.04
C LYS A 139 -0.10 -2.58 -20.62
N ALA A 140 0.89 -2.95 -19.82
CA ALA A 140 0.99 -2.61 -18.43
C ALA A 140 1.18 -1.08 -18.16
N PRO A 141 2.06 -0.36 -18.90
CA PRO A 141 2.18 1.09 -18.76
C PRO A 141 0.88 1.85 -19.02
N ARG A 142 0.08 1.40 -20.00
CA ARG A 142 -1.20 2.06 -20.35
C ARG A 142 -2.25 1.97 -19.24
N GLN A 143 -2.24 0.88 -18.45
CA GLN A 143 -3.20 0.74 -17.34
C GLN A 143 -2.84 1.64 -16.16
N SER A 144 -1.55 1.76 -15.83
CA SER A 144 -1.10 2.73 -14.81
C SER A 144 -1.38 4.17 -15.23
N GLU A 145 -1.20 4.49 -16.51
CA GLU A 145 -1.54 5.80 -17.05
C GLU A 145 -3.03 6.09 -16.97
N ARG A 146 -3.88 5.12 -17.26
CA ARG A 146 -5.33 5.26 -17.11
C ARG A 146 -5.76 5.42 -15.65
N ALA A 147 -5.11 4.72 -14.71
CA ALA A 147 -5.37 4.91 -13.29
C ALA A 147 -5.04 6.33 -12.84
N MET A 148 -3.90 6.87 -13.31
CA MET A 148 -3.45 8.22 -12.99
C MET A 148 -4.17 9.32 -13.78
N ALA A 149 -4.71 9.03 -14.99
CA ALA A 149 -5.32 10.02 -15.87
C ALA A 149 -6.58 10.68 -15.26
N GLY A 150 -7.25 10.01 -14.34
CA GLY A 150 -8.42 10.53 -13.63
C GLY A 150 -8.09 11.25 -12.32
N VAL A 151 -6.79 11.49 -12.04
CA VAL A 151 -6.35 12.13 -10.79
C VAL A 151 -5.71 13.48 -11.12
N ASP A 152 -6.11 14.52 -10.41
CA ASP A 152 -5.58 15.87 -10.61
C ASP A 152 -4.09 15.94 -10.31
N ALA A 153 -3.38 16.70 -11.14
CA ALA A 153 -1.93 16.89 -10.95
C ALA A 153 -1.59 17.52 -9.59
N ALA A 154 -2.46 18.39 -9.06
CA ALA A 154 -2.30 18.98 -7.73
C ALA A 154 -2.36 17.91 -6.63
N VAL A 155 -3.25 16.94 -6.77
CA VAL A 155 -3.38 15.78 -5.85
C VAL A 155 -2.09 14.96 -5.84
N ILE A 156 -1.57 14.59 -7.01
CA ILE A 156 -0.32 13.81 -7.10
C ILE A 156 0.86 14.59 -6.52
N ARG A 157 0.96 15.90 -6.79
CA ARG A 157 2.01 16.76 -6.22
C ARG A 157 1.94 16.82 -4.69
N ARG A 158 0.75 16.98 -4.11
CA ARG A 158 0.54 16.98 -2.66
C ARG A 158 0.95 15.66 -2.04
N ARG A 159 0.57 14.52 -2.65
CA ARG A 159 0.97 13.19 -2.19
C ARG A 159 2.48 12.95 -2.30
N ILE A 160 3.13 13.43 -3.35
CA ILE A 160 4.59 13.37 -3.47
C ILE A 160 5.24 14.22 -2.37
N ALA A 161 4.76 15.43 -2.11
CA ALA A 161 5.28 16.27 -1.04
C ALA A 161 5.13 15.58 0.34
N ALA A 162 3.98 14.96 0.61
CA ALA A 162 3.73 14.19 1.82
C ALA A 162 4.71 13.00 1.96
N LEU A 163 4.90 12.22 0.88
CA LEU A 163 5.83 11.11 0.83
C LEU A 163 7.27 11.54 1.15
N LEU A 164 7.71 12.69 0.62
CA LEU A 164 9.07 13.20 0.84
C LEU A 164 9.30 13.76 2.25
N SER A 165 8.25 13.95 3.05
CA SER A 165 8.32 14.49 4.41
C SER A 165 7.93 13.50 5.51
N VAL A 166 7.39 12.32 5.15
CA VAL A 166 6.87 11.36 6.12
C VAL A 166 7.96 10.69 6.94
N ASP A 167 7.68 10.51 8.23
CA ASP A 167 8.45 9.65 9.13
C ASP A 167 7.54 9.05 10.21
N GLU A 168 7.19 7.78 10.05
CA GLU A 168 6.38 6.98 10.97
C GLU A 168 7.24 5.93 11.69
N THR A 169 8.55 6.13 11.76
CA THR A 169 9.45 5.14 12.40
C THR A 169 9.17 4.96 13.88
N ALA A 170 8.75 6.02 14.58
CA ALA A 170 8.39 5.94 15.99
C ALA A 170 7.10 5.14 16.24
N ALA A 171 6.19 5.11 15.27
CA ALA A 171 4.92 4.40 15.36
C ALA A 171 5.07 2.86 15.21
N LEU A 172 6.17 2.39 14.61
CA LEU A 172 6.38 0.96 14.33
C LEU A 172 6.34 0.10 15.59
N ALA A 173 6.96 0.55 16.69
CA ALA A 173 7.01 -0.17 17.95
C ALA A 173 5.64 -0.26 18.67
N GLN A 174 4.66 0.54 18.26
CA GLN A 174 3.31 0.54 18.82
C GLN A 174 2.39 -0.45 18.10
N ILE A 175 2.83 -1.03 16.99
CA ILE A 175 2.03 -2.01 16.24
C ILE A 175 2.01 -3.33 17.01
N SER A 176 0.85 -3.69 17.52
CA SER A 176 0.62 -4.92 18.30
C SER A 176 -0.04 -6.04 17.49
N VAL A 177 -0.70 -5.71 16.38
CA VAL A 177 -1.37 -6.72 15.54
C VAL A 177 -0.37 -7.52 14.71
N PRO A 178 -0.65 -8.81 14.41
CA PRO A 178 0.13 -9.58 13.45
C PRO A 178 0.37 -8.81 12.18
N THR A 179 1.61 -8.82 11.67
CA THR A 179 2.00 -8.02 10.51
C THR A 179 2.69 -8.87 9.45
N LEU A 180 2.21 -8.77 8.20
CA LEU A 180 2.84 -9.33 7.02
C LEU A 180 3.49 -8.21 6.19
N VAL A 181 4.74 -8.42 5.76
CA VAL A 181 5.43 -7.50 4.84
C VAL A 181 5.70 -8.21 3.53
N LEU A 182 5.07 -7.75 2.46
CA LEU A 182 5.30 -8.20 1.08
C LEU A 182 6.36 -7.34 0.42
N CYS A 183 7.50 -7.94 0.07
CA CYS A 183 8.65 -7.29 -0.53
C CYS A 183 8.83 -7.70 -1.98
N ALA A 184 9.04 -6.75 -2.88
CA ALA A 184 9.42 -7.05 -4.26
C ALA A 184 10.94 -7.16 -4.37
N THR A 185 11.44 -8.29 -4.91
CA THR A 185 12.90 -8.53 -5.01
C THR A 185 13.58 -7.56 -5.99
N ARG A 186 12.83 -7.01 -6.94
CA ARG A 186 13.31 -6.09 -7.98
C ARG A 186 12.69 -4.69 -7.86
N ASP A 187 12.32 -4.29 -6.63
CA ASP A 187 11.83 -2.94 -6.36
C ASP A 187 12.94 -1.90 -6.64
N ARG A 188 12.60 -0.90 -7.45
CA ARG A 188 13.48 0.22 -7.78
C ARG A 188 13.01 1.54 -7.17
N VAL A 189 11.87 1.54 -6.49
CA VAL A 189 11.29 2.70 -5.81
C VAL A 189 11.65 2.66 -4.34
N VAL A 190 11.40 1.53 -3.68
CA VAL A 190 11.72 1.34 -2.26
C VAL A 190 12.96 0.45 -2.15
N SER A 191 14.03 1.00 -1.60
CA SER A 191 15.28 0.25 -1.44
C SER A 191 15.14 -0.86 -0.39
N LYS A 192 15.89 -1.97 -0.58
CA LYS A 192 15.97 -3.05 0.42
C LYS A 192 16.37 -2.52 1.80
N THR A 193 17.25 -1.54 1.86
CA THR A 193 17.70 -0.92 3.13
C THR A 193 16.55 -0.21 3.83
N ALA A 194 15.72 0.55 3.09
CA ALA A 194 14.54 1.22 3.65
C ALA A 194 13.54 0.19 4.18
N THR A 195 13.26 -0.87 3.40
CA THR A 195 12.39 -1.98 3.80
C THR A 195 12.90 -2.67 5.07
N MET A 196 14.17 -3.05 5.11
CA MET A 196 14.75 -3.74 6.28
C MET A 196 14.77 -2.87 7.54
N ARG A 197 14.90 -1.55 7.39
CA ARG A 197 14.87 -0.61 8.51
C ARG A 197 13.51 -0.62 9.20
N PHE A 198 12.42 -0.53 8.46
CA PHE A 198 11.09 -0.52 9.09
C PHE A 198 10.66 -1.90 9.59
N ILE A 199 11.02 -3.01 8.91
CA ILE A 199 10.72 -4.36 9.39
C ILE A 199 11.32 -4.60 10.79
N ARG A 200 12.54 -4.13 11.04
CA ARG A 200 13.17 -4.23 12.35
C ARG A 200 12.42 -3.48 13.46
N GLY A 201 11.62 -2.49 13.10
CA GLY A 201 10.76 -1.75 14.03
C GLY A 201 9.48 -2.48 14.42
N ILE A 202 9.15 -3.60 13.75
CA ILE A 202 7.96 -4.43 14.01
C ILE A 202 8.44 -5.87 14.29
N PRO A 203 8.78 -6.21 15.54
CA PRO A 203 9.46 -7.48 15.87
C PRO A 203 8.72 -8.74 15.42
N GLN A 204 7.38 -8.70 15.40
CA GLN A 204 6.53 -9.83 15.00
C GLN A 204 6.22 -9.86 13.49
N ALA A 205 6.81 -8.98 12.68
CA ALA A 205 6.52 -8.93 11.25
C ALA A 205 7.04 -10.18 10.53
N GLN A 206 6.14 -10.84 9.81
CA GLN A 206 6.48 -11.89 8.86
C GLN A 206 6.84 -11.25 7.53
N ARG A 207 7.97 -11.65 6.93
CA ARG A 207 8.40 -11.17 5.63
C ARG A 207 8.21 -12.23 4.57
N VAL A 208 7.64 -11.82 3.44
CA VAL A 208 7.56 -12.64 2.22
C VAL A 208 8.15 -11.86 1.07
N ASP A 209 9.16 -12.45 0.43
CA ASP A 209 9.79 -11.90 -0.78
C ASP A 209 9.14 -12.51 -2.02
N VAL A 210 8.64 -11.66 -2.92
CA VAL A 210 8.04 -12.07 -4.18
C VAL A 210 8.89 -11.53 -5.34
N ASP A 211 9.18 -12.37 -6.33
CA ASP A 211 9.99 -11.95 -7.47
C ASP A 211 9.20 -11.06 -8.43
N GLY A 212 9.32 -9.75 -8.24
CA GLY A 212 8.59 -8.76 -9.01
C GLY A 212 9.13 -7.34 -8.83
N PRO A 213 8.64 -6.40 -9.67
CA PRO A 213 8.92 -4.97 -9.57
C PRO A 213 8.02 -4.32 -8.52
N HIS A 214 8.13 -2.97 -8.35
CA HIS A 214 7.37 -2.18 -7.39
C HIS A 214 5.84 -2.38 -7.48
N LEU A 215 5.24 -2.47 -8.68
CA LEU A 215 3.81 -2.78 -8.84
C LEU A 215 3.53 -4.28 -8.61
N LEU A 216 3.82 -4.77 -7.40
CA LEU A 216 3.86 -6.17 -7.06
C LEU A 216 2.49 -6.84 -7.17
N LEU A 217 1.46 -6.27 -6.53
CA LEU A 217 0.09 -6.80 -6.53
C LEU A 217 -0.50 -6.91 -7.94
N LYS A 218 -0.03 -6.05 -8.86
CA LYS A 218 -0.47 -6.08 -10.25
C LYS A 218 0.31 -7.09 -11.10
N THR A 219 1.61 -7.24 -10.85
CA THR A 219 2.49 -8.06 -11.71
C THR A 219 2.64 -9.49 -11.24
N ARG A 220 2.35 -9.76 -9.98
CA ARG A 220 2.41 -11.06 -9.30
C ARG A 220 1.16 -11.29 -8.44
N PRO A 221 -0.05 -11.15 -9.02
CA PRO A 221 -1.28 -11.19 -8.25
C PRO A 221 -1.52 -12.53 -7.54
N GLN A 222 -1.17 -13.66 -8.19
CA GLN A 222 -1.41 -15.00 -7.63
C GLN A 222 -0.50 -15.27 -6.43
N GLU A 223 0.80 -14.97 -6.56
CA GLU A 223 1.77 -15.15 -5.48
C GLU A 223 1.45 -14.27 -4.28
N CYS A 224 1.06 -13.01 -4.53
CA CYS A 224 0.64 -12.09 -3.49
C CYS A 224 -0.67 -12.54 -2.83
N ALA A 225 -1.65 -13.01 -3.60
CA ALA A 225 -2.91 -13.51 -3.08
C ALA A 225 -2.70 -14.74 -2.20
N ALA A 226 -1.84 -15.69 -2.62
CA ALA A 226 -1.50 -16.85 -1.81
C ALA A 226 -0.89 -16.48 -0.45
N ALA A 227 0.06 -15.52 -0.43
CA ALA A 227 0.67 -15.03 0.80
C ALA A 227 -0.35 -14.33 1.72
N VAL A 228 -1.21 -13.47 1.16
CA VAL A 228 -2.25 -12.74 1.90
C VAL A 228 -3.29 -13.70 2.48
N LEU A 229 -3.78 -14.65 1.69
CA LEU A 229 -4.76 -15.65 2.16
C LEU A 229 -4.16 -16.55 3.23
N GLY A 230 -2.90 -16.96 3.08
CA GLY A 230 -2.18 -17.73 4.11
C GLY A 230 -2.10 -16.97 5.43
N PHE A 231 -1.76 -15.69 5.39
CA PHE A 231 -1.68 -14.82 6.55
C PHE A 231 -3.06 -14.61 7.23
N ILE A 232 -4.11 -14.35 6.44
CA ILE A 232 -5.48 -14.17 6.97
C ILE A 232 -5.97 -15.46 7.66
N ARG A 233 -5.71 -16.63 7.08
CA ARG A 233 -6.07 -17.93 7.71
C ARG A 233 -5.33 -18.13 9.02
N ALA A 234 -4.05 -17.82 9.08
CA ALA A 234 -3.25 -17.94 10.30
C ALA A 234 -3.76 -17.07 11.45
N ILE A 235 -4.30 -15.88 11.16
CA ILE A 235 -4.92 -14.99 12.16
C ILE A 235 -6.28 -15.51 12.60
N GLY A 236 -7.07 -16.08 11.69
CA GLY A 236 -8.43 -16.57 11.97
C GLY A 236 -8.48 -17.94 12.65
N SER A 237 -7.36 -18.67 12.75
CA SER A 237 -7.29 -19.94 13.45
C SER A 237 -7.15 -19.69 14.96
N PRO A 238 -8.11 -20.13 15.80
CA PRO A 238 -7.91 -20.09 17.24
C PRO A 238 -6.72 -20.99 17.60
N GLY A 239 -5.71 -20.42 18.29
CA GLY A 239 -4.59 -21.17 18.85
C GLY A 239 -5.04 -22.06 20.01
#